data_3214ef22db8f490a9d4176fc1a0ee803
#
_entry.id   3214ef22db8f490a9d4176fc1a0ee803
#
_cell.length_a   1.000
_cell.length_b   1.000
_cell.length_c   1.000
_cell.angle_alpha   90.00
_cell.angle_beta   90.00
_cell.angle_gamma   90.00
#
_symmetry.space_group_name_H-M   'P 1'
#
loop_
_entity.id
_entity.type
_entity.pdbx_description
1 polymer ?
#
loop_
_entity_poly.entity_id
_entity_poly.type
_entity_poly.pdbx_seq_one_letter_code
_entity_poly.pdbx_strand_id
1 'polypeptide(L)'
;GTLFGHNTDYFGFASLLKRSGLSVAGKKVLVLGSGGASNTVTAVLAELGAETVVISRSGENNYGNLQRHEDAAAIVNATPVGMYPNTGVSPVDLKRFPRLEGVLDVIYNPARTQLLLDAEALHIPCSNGLWMLVAQAKESAEYFTSKSIDDAVIAKIYGTLAARMANIVLIGMPGCGKSTVGALLADRLGRKL
;
A
#
# COMPACT_ATOMS: atom_id res chain seq x y z
N GLY A 1 35.60 -13.74 -0.23
CA GLY A 1 34.88 -12.58 0.30
C GLY A 1 33.59 -13.01 0.99
N THR A 2 33.16 -12.26 2.00
CA THR A 2 31.90 -12.49 2.72
C THR A 2 30.79 -11.76 1.99
N LEU A 3 29.67 -12.46 1.75
CA LEU A 3 28.45 -11.85 1.19
C LEU A 3 27.57 -11.34 2.33
N PHE A 4 27.11 -10.11 2.20
CA PHE A 4 26.13 -9.51 3.10
C PHE A 4 24.84 -9.29 2.34
N GLY A 5 23.70 -9.69 2.93
CA GLY A 5 22.36 -9.42 2.41
C GLY A 5 21.61 -8.46 3.32
N HIS A 6 20.87 -7.52 2.73
CA HIS A 6 19.99 -6.62 3.47
C HIS A 6 18.64 -6.52 2.75
N ASN A 7 17.55 -6.54 3.52
CA ASN A 7 16.20 -6.42 2.98
C ASN A 7 15.64 -5.01 3.23
N THR A 8 15.70 -4.15 2.22
CA THR A 8 15.22 -2.77 2.30
C THR A 8 13.69 -2.65 2.33
N ASP A 9 12.95 -3.69 1.91
CA ASP A 9 11.49 -3.72 2.02
C ASP A 9 11.04 -3.70 3.48
N TYR A 10 11.86 -4.22 4.39
CA TYR A 10 11.61 -4.18 5.83
C TYR A 10 11.47 -2.74 6.32
N PHE A 11 12.46 -1.90 6.04
CA PHE A 11 12.41 -0.47 6.35
C PHE A 11 11.24 0.21 5.65
N GLY A 12 11.02 -0.14 4.38
CA GLY A 12 9.91 0.39 3.58
C GLY A 12 8.56 0.16 4.23
N PHE A 13 8.26 -1.08 4.63
CA PHE A 13 6.99 -1.42 5.25
C PHE A 13 6.86 -0.85 6.68
N ALA A 14 7.91 -0.90 7.49
CA ALA A 14 7.91 -0.28 8.83
C ALA A 14 7.62 1.23 8.74
N SER A 15 8.23 1.92 7.76
CA SER A 15 7.97 3.34 7.49
C SER A 15 6.53 3.60 7.03
N LEU A 16 5.95 2.73 6.17
CA LEU A 16 4.54 2.82 5.75
C LEU A 16 3.60 2.68 6.96
N LEU A 17 3.82 1.66 7.79
CA LEU A 17 3.00 1.39 8.96
C LEU A 17 3.06 2.56 9.96
N LYS A 18 4.26 3.08 10.25
CA LYS A 18 4.44 4.27 11.09
C LYS A 18 3.67 5.47 10.54
N ARG A 19 3.77 5.72 9.23
CA ARG A 19 3.05 6.83 8.58
C ARG A 19 1.54 6.68 8.63
N SER A 20 1.02 5.45 8.51
CA SER A 20 -0.43 5.20 8.56
C SER A 20 -1.05 5.52 9.91
N GLY A 21 -0.25 5.59 10.97
CA GLY A 21 -0.72 5.79 12.35
C GLY A 21 -1.43 4.56 12.92
N LEU A 22 -1.45 3.44 12.21
CA LEU A 22 -2.11 2.21 12.65
C LEU A 22 -1.32 1.55 13.78
N SER A 23 -1.93 1.40 14.95
CA SER A 23 -1.36 0.66 16.07
C SER A 23 -1.68 -0.83 15.92
N VAL A 24 -0.64 -1.68 15.95
CA VAL A 24 -0.77 -3.13 15.74
C VAL A 24 -0.39 -3.98 16.95
N ALA A 25 0.27 -3.40 17.96
CA ALA A 25 0.71 -4.11 19.14
C ALA A 25 -0.45 -4.79 19.89
N GLY A 26 -0.35 -6.10 20.09
CA GLY A 26 -1.38 -6.90 20.75
C GLY A 26 -2.65 -7.09 19.93
N LYS A 27 -2.67 -6.69 18.65
CA LYS A 27 -3.83 -6.82 17.75
C LYS A 27 -3.63 -7.90 16.71
N LYS A 28 -4.73 -8.54 16.32
CA LYS A 28 -4.74 -9.49 15.23
C LYS A 28 -4.68 -8.77 13.89
N VAL A 29 -3.67 -9.11 13.09
CA VAL A 29 -3.42 -8.56 11.75
C VAL A 29 -3.42 -9.69 10.73
N LEU A 30 -4.29 -9.61 9.73
CA LEU A 30 -4.27 -10.54 8.60
C LEU A 30 -3.31 -10.07 7.53
N VAL A 31 -2.39 -10.92 7.14
CA VAL A 31 -1.49 -10.70 6.00
C VAL A 31 -1.95 -11.60 4.86
N LEU A 32 -2.48 -10.99 3.81
CA LEU A 32 -2.96 -11.71 2.64
C LEU A 32 -1.79 -12.02 1.71
N GLY A 33 -1.56 -13.30 1.45
CA GLY A 33 -0.44 -13.81 0.64
C GLY A 33 0.65 -14.47 1.47
N SER A 34 1.45 -15.31 0.82
CA SER A 34 2.58 -16.07 1.42
C SER A 34 3.89 -15.93 0.64
N GLY A 35 4.04 -14.84 -0.14
CA GLY A 35 5.24 -14.55 -0.92
C GLY A 35 6.29 -13.74 -0.15
N GLY A 36 7.34 -13.27 -0.86
CA GLY A 36 8.42 -12.49 -0.26
C GLY A 36 7.95 -11.24 0.49
N ALA A 37 7.03 -10.48 -0.07
CA ALA A 37 6.46 -9.30 0.59
C ALA A 37 5.72 -9.67 1.90
N SER A 38 4.98 -10.79 1.91
CA SER A 38 4.31 -11.29 3.11
C SER A 38 5.29 -11.63 4.22
N ASN A 39 6.42 -12.26 3.89
CA ASN A 39 7.47 -12.58 4.88
C ASN A 39 8.03 -11.31 5.52
N THR A 40 8.29 -10.29 4.73
CA THR A 40 8.76 -8.98 5.22
C THR A 40 7.73 -8.31 6.11
N VAL A 41 6.47 -8.26 5.67
CA VAL A 41 5.35 -7.69 6.44
C VAL A 41 5.19 -8.42 7.79
N THR A 42 5.20 -9.75 7.76
CA THR A 42 5.08 -10.58 8.97
C THR A 42 6.21 -10.33 9.96
N ALA A 43 7.46 -10.19 9.46
CA ALA A 43 8.62 -9.91 10.31
C ALA A 43 8.49 -8.54 11.02
N VAL A 44 8.09 -7.48 10.29
CA VAL A 44 7.86 -6.16 10.90
C VAL A 44 6.73 -6.18 11.92
N LEU A 45 5.62 -6.84 11.58
CA LEU A 45 4.47 -6.94 12.49
C LEU A 45 4.81 -7.72 13.77
N ALA A 46 5.59 -8.80 13.65
CA ALA A 46 6.04 -9.59 14.80
C ALA A 46 6.94 -8.76 15.74
N GLU A 47 7.87 -7.97 15.20
CA GLU A 47 8.72 -7.07 15.99
C GLU A 47 7.88 -6.03 16.75
N LEU A 48 6.78 -5.57 16.17
CA LEU A 48 5.86 -4.62 16.78
C LEU A 48 4.82 -5.27 17.71
N GLY A 49 4.92 -6.58 17.94
CA GLY A 49 4.07 -7.31 18.88
C GLY A 49 2.64 -7.56 18.38
N ALA A 50 2.42 -7.61 17.08
CA ALA A 50 1.13 -7.99 16.50
C ALA A 50 0.92 -9.51 16.52
N GLU A 51 -0.34 -9.95 16.71
CA GLU A 51 -0.77 -11.32 16.42
C GLU A 51 -0.98 -11.44 14.89
N THR A 52 -0.01 -11.99 14.20
CA THR A 52 -0.04 -12.05 12.73
C THR A 52 -0.60 -13.38 12.24
N VAL A 53 -1.60 -13.32 11.37
CA VAL A 53 -2.19 -14.48 10.70
C VAL A 53 -2.01 -14.34 9.19
N VAL A 54 -1.25 -15.25 8.58
CA VAL A 54 -1.03 -15.27 7.13
C VAL A 54 -2.15 -16.06 6.46
N ILE A 55 -2.87 -15.40 5.55
CA ILE A 55 -3.91 -16.01 4.72
C ILE A 55 -3.34 -16.33 3.34
N SER A 56 -3.33 -17.59 2.97
CA SER A 56 -2.83 -18.05 1.68
C SER A 56 -3.80 -19.02 0.99
N ARG A 57 -3.58 -19.33 -0.28
CA ARG A 57 -4.46 -20.25 -1.04
C ARG A 57 -4.41 -21.68 -0.54
N SER A 58 -3.28 -22.11 0.00
CA SER A 58 -3.00 -23.51 0.38
C SER A 58 -2.53 -23.65 1.84
N GLY A 59 -2.57 -22.58 2.64
CA GLY A 59 -2.18 -22.62 4.05
C GLY A 59 -3.28 -23.16 4.95
N GLU A 60 -2.95 -23.39 6.21
CA GLU A 60 -3.92 -23.71 7.28
C GLU A 60 -4.99 -22.62 7.38
N ASN A 61 -4.55 -21.35 7.38
CA ASN A 61 -5.43 -20.20 7.27
C ASN A 61 -5.53 -19.78 5.81
N ASN A 62 -6.72 -19.84 5.26
CA ASN A 62 -6.97 -19.61 3.85
C ASN A 62 -8.28 -18.87 3.59
N TYR A 63 -8.53 -18.51 2.35
CA TYR A 63 -9.73 -17.74 1.98
C TYR A 63 -11.05 -18.46 2.24
N GLY A 64 -11.04 -19.79 2.40
CA GLY A 64 -12.23 -20.60 2.74
C GLY A 64 -12.59 -20.60 4.21
N ASN A 65 -11.66 -20.20 5.10
CA ASN A 65 -11.90 -20.21 6.56
C ASN A 65 -11.71 -18.84 7.24
N LEU A 66 -11.86 -17.74 6.49
CA LEU A 66 -11.75 -16.37 7.00
C LEU A 66 -12.67 -16.06 8.19
N GLN A 67 -13.78 -16.80 8.35
CA GLN A 67 -14.69 -16.66 9.48
C GLN A 67 -14.01 -16.90 10.86
N ARG A 68 -12.86 -17.56 10.88
CA ARG A 68 -12.05 -17.75 12.10
C ARG A 68 -11.32 -16.48 12.55
N HIS A 69 -11.29 -15.46 11.69
CA HIS A 69 -10.46 -14.27 11.84
C HIS A 69 -11.25 -12.96 11.64
N GLU A 70 -12.57 -12.99 11.77
CA GLU A 70 -13.42 -11.80 11.62
C GLU A 70 -13.20 -10.75 12.72
N ASP A 71 -12.50 -11.13 13.79
CA ASP A 71 -12.04 -10.27 14.88
C ASP A 71 -10.75 -9.48 14.54
N ALA A 72 -10.20 -9.62 13.33
CA ALA A 72 -9.00 -8.91 12.93
C ALA A 72 -9.16 -7.40 13.01
N ALA A 73 -8.14 -6.73 13.56
CA ALA A 73 -8.07 -5.28 13.68
C ALA A 73 -7.43 -4.61 12.45
N ALA A 74 -6.64 -5.35 11.68
CA ALA A 74 -6.03 -4.81 10.46
C ALA A 74 -5.88 -5.89 9.38
N ILE A 75 -5.85 -5.44 8.13
CA ILE A 75 -5.55 -6.27 6.96
C ILE A 75 -4.41 -5.62 6.18
N VAL A 76 -3.42 -6.44 5.81
CA VAL A 76 -2.32 -6.05 4.90
C VAL A 76 -2.38 -6.94 3.67
N ASN A 77 -2.63 -6.34 2.50
CA ASN A 77 -2.55 -7.06 1.23
C ASN A 77 -1.09 -7.12 0.75
N ALA A 78 -0.51 -8.31 0.80
CA ALA A 78 0.81 -8.64 0.25
C ALA A 78 0.70 -9.58 -0.97
N THR A 79 -0.47 -9.59 -1.64
CA THR A 79 -0.71 -10.32 -2.89
C THR A 79 -0.69 -9.38 -4.09
N PRO A 80 -0.56 -9.87 -5.32
CA PRO A 80 -0.74 -9.07 -6.53
C PRO A 80 -2.22 -8.85 -6.91
N VAL A 81 -3.19 -9.27 -6.09
CA VAL A 81 -4.63 -9.13 -6.39
C VAL A 81 -5.02 -7.66 -6.36
N GLY A 82 -5.56 -7.15 -7.46
CA GLY A 82 -5.93 -5.74 -7.65
C GLY A 82 -4.84 -4.89 -8.29
N MET A 83 -3.63 -5.45 -8.52
CA MET A 83 -2.54 -4.77 -9.23
C MET A 83 -2.81 -4.69 -10.73
N TYR A 84 -2.37 -3.60 -11.36
CA TYR A 84 -2.40 -3.46 -12.81
C TYR A 84 -1.63 -4.64 -13.50
N PRO A 85 -2.15 -5.23 -14.61
CA PRO A 85 -3.34 -4.81 -15.35
C PRO A 85 -4.67 -5.36 -14.81
N ASN A 86 -4.66 -6.29 -13.85
CA ASN A 86 -5.85 -6.99 -13.35
C ASN A 86 -6.51 -6.22 -12.18
N THR A 87 -6.94 -5.01 -12.46
CA THR A 87 -7.57 -4.12 -11.47
C THR A 87 -9.04 -4.44 -11.21
N GLY A 88 -9.66 -3.78 -10.23
CA GLY A 88 -11.10 -3.91 -9.94
C GLY A 88 -11.47 -5.16 -9.16
N VAL A 89 -10.49 -5.88 -8.60
CA VAL A 89 -10.71 -7.07 -7.78
C VAL A 89 -10.15 -6.84 -6.39
N SER A 90 -10.93 -7.17 -5.35
CA SER A 90 -10.51 -7.20 -3.95
C SER A 90 -10.21 -8.64 -3.53
N PRO A 91 -9.13 -8.89 -2.77
CA PRO A 91 -8.81 -10.24 -2.28
C PRO A 91 -9.79 -10.75 -1.22
N VAL A 92 -10.47 -9.85 -0.50
CA VAL A 92 -11.43 -10.17 0.57
C VAL A 92 -12.58 -9.15 0.60
N ASP A 93 -13.73 -9.56 1.14
CA ASP A 93 -14.82 -8.64 1.46
C ASP A 93 -14.59 -8.07 2.88
N LEU A 94 -14.32 -6.76 2.96
CA LEU A 94 -14.03 -6.07 4.21
C LEU A 94 -15.23 -6.02 5.18
N LYS A 95 -16.46 -6.15 4.70
CA LYS A 95 -17.67 -6.18 5.53
C LYS A 95 -17.70 -7.36 6.50
N ARG A 96 -16.89 -8.39 6.25
CA ARG A 96 -16.74 -9.54 7.14
C ARG A 96 -15.94 -9.23 8.41
N PHE A 97 -15.26 -8.11 8.47
CA PHE A 97 -14.34 -7.76 9.56
C PHE A 97 -14.80 -6.51 10.30
N PRO A 98 -15.77 -6.63 11.21
CA PRO A 98 -16.43 -5.48 11.86
C PRO A 98 -15.51 -4.70 12.82
N ARG A 99 -14.30 -5.22 13.12
CA ARG A 99 -13.33 -4.61 14.04
C ARG A 99 -12.15 -3.97 13.33
N LEU A 100 -12.20 -3.83 11.99
CA LEU A 100 -11.09 -3.23 11.25
C LEU A 100 -10.86 -1.77 11.64
N GLU A 101 -9.63 -1.48 12.02
CA GLU A 101 -9.11 -0.15 12.31
C GLU A 101 -8.24 0.38 11.17
N GLY A 102 -7.78 -0.49 10.26
CA GLY A 102 -6.96 -0.08 9.13
C GLY A 102 -6.73 -1.16 8.08
N VAL A 103 -6.50 -0.72 6.85
CA VAL A 103 -6.15 -1.55 5.70
C VAL A 103 -4.91 -0.99 5.01
N LEU A 104 -3.89 -1.82 4.84
CA LEU A 104 -2.69 -1.48 4.08
C LEU A 104 -2.59 -2.36 2.84
N ASP A 105 -2.19 -1.77 1.74
CA ASP A 105 -1.94 -2.50 0.50
C ASP A 105 -0.51 -2.22 0.03
N VAL A 106 0.32 -3.25 -0.17
CA VAL A 106 1.68 -3.06 -0.69
C VAL A 106 1.68 -2.67 -2.17
N ILE A 107 0.54 -2.80 -2.85
CA ILE A 107 0.36 -2.36 -4.23
C ILE A 107 0.34 -0.83 -4.27
N TYR A 108 1.05 -0.25 -5.25
CA TYR A 108 1.06 1.20 -5.51
C TYR A 108 0.50 1.56 -6.89
N ASN A 109 0.32 0.58 -7.77
CA ASN A 109 -0.27 0.78 -9.10
C ASN A 109 -1.37 -0.28 -9.38
N PRO A 110 -2.64 0.13 -9.38
CA PRO A 110 -3.15 1.50 -9.24
C PRO A 110 -2.93 2.08 -7.84
N ALA A 111 -2.97 3.40 -7.73
CA ALA A 111 -2.86 4.08 -6.42
C ALA A 111 -4.03 3.75 -5.47
N ARG A 112 -5.19 3.37 -6.02
CA ARG A 112 -6.39 2.94 -5.30
C ARG A 112 -6.83 1.60 -5.88
N THR A 113 -6.46 0.51 -5.21
CA THR A 113 -6.95 -0.84 -5.54
C THR A 113 -8.42 -0.99 -5.11
N GLN A 114 -9.10 -2.02 -5.60
CA GLN A 114 -10.49 -2.27 -5.17
C GLN A 114 -10.57 -2.44 -3.64
N LEU A 115 -9.60 -3.12 -3.02
CA LEU A 115 -9.52 -3.27 -1.58
C LEU A 115 -9.49 -1.91 -0.85
N LEU A 116 -8.70 -0.94 -1.35
CA LEU A 116 -8.63 0.40 -0.74
C LEU A 116 -9.91 1.22 -1.01
N LEU A 117 -10.53 1.06 -2.19
CA LEU A 117 -11.83 1.68 -2.48
C LEU A 117 -12.93 1.15 -1.56
N ASP A 118 -12.92 -0.16 -1.29
CA ASP A 118 -13.88 -0.78 -0.36
C ASP A 118 -13.64 -0.28 1.08
N ALA A 119 -12.37 -0.12 1.49
CA ALA A 119 -12.02 0.45 2.80
C ALA A 119 -12.50 1.91 2.93
N GLU A 120 -12.26 2.74 1.91
CA GLU A 120 -12.74 4.12 1.87
C GLU A 120 -14.28 4.21 1.97
N ALA A 121 -15.00 3.34 1.23
CA ALA A 121 -16.46 3.29 1.28
C ALA A 121 -17.02 2.90 2.66
N LEU A 122 -16.24 2.13 3.44
CA LEU A 122 -16.54 1.74 4.81
C LEU A 122 -15.95 2.71 5.86
N HIS A 123 -15.36 3.81 5.42
CA HIS A 123 -14.67 4.79 6.30
C HIS A 123 -13.54 4.18 7.14
N ILE A 124 -12.89 3.12 6.65
CA ILE A 124 -11.75 2.49 7.30
C ILE A 124 -10.46 3.19 6.81
N PRO A 125 -9.60 3.68 7.72
CA PRO A 125 -8.30 4.24 7.36
C PRO A 125 -7.50 3.27 6.49
N CYS A 126 -6.95 3.76 5.38
CA CYS A 126 -6.21 2.89 4.48
C CYS A 126 -5.03 3.62 3.80
N SER A 127 -4.03 2.85 3.37
CA SER A 127 -2.86 3.37 2.65
C SER A 127 -2.35 2.37 1.61
N ASN A 128 -1.84 2.90 0.48
CA ASN A 128 -1.20 2.12 -0.56
C ASN A 128 0.32 1.99 -0.38
N GLY A 129 0.95 1.15 -1.20
CA GLY A 129 2.38 0.83 -1.12
C GLY A 129 3.35 1.88 -1.65
N LEU A 130 2.89 3.03 -2.16
CA LEU A 130 3.78 4.03 -2.75
C LEU A 130 4.79 4.60 -1.74
N TRP A 131 4.37 4.79 -0.49
CA TRP A 131 5.30 5.23 0.56
C TRP A 131 6.37 4.17 0.83
N MET A 132 5.98 2.89 0.93
CA MET A 132 6.90 1.77 1.10
C MET A 132 7.93 1.73 -0.03
N LEU A 133 7.48 1.89 -1.28
CA LEU A 133 8.34 1.92 -2.47
C LEU A 133 9.42 3.00 -2.37
N VAL A 134 9.06 4.22 -1.96
CA VAL A 134 10.00 5.34 -1.83
C VAL A 134 10.95 5.13 -0.65
N ALA A 135 10.43 4.69 0.49
CA ALA A 135 11.22 4.49 1.69
C ALA A 135 12.28 3.39 1.51
N GLN A 136 11.92 2.23 0.91
CA GLN A 136 12.88 1.17 0.61
C GLN A 136 13.95 1.62 -0.40
N ALA A 137 13.59 2.47 -1.38
CA ALA A 137 14.55 3.00 -2.34
C ALA A 137 15.56 3.96 -1.69
N LYS A 138 15.13 4.77 -0.73
CA LYS A 138 16.02 5.61 0.09
C LYS A 138 17.00 4.75 0.86
N GLU A 139 16.51 3.72 1.55
CA GLU A 139 17.34 2.76 2.31
C GLU A 139 18.37 2.07 1.40
N SER A 140 17.94 1.59 0.23
CA SER A 140 18.83 1.00 -0.76
C SER A 140 19.92 1.97 -1.22
N ALA A 141 19.55 3.23 -1.48
CA ALA A 141 20.50 4.26 -1.89
C ALA A 141 21.57 4.55 -0.82
N GLU A 142 21.19 4.54 0.46
CA GLU A 142 22.13 4.68 1.57
C GLU A 142 23.14 3.53 1.61
N TYR A 143 22.67 2.29 1.47
CA TYR A 143 23.55 1.11 1.42
C TYR A 143 24.53 1.17 0.25
N PHE A 144 24.04 1.48 -0.96
CA PHE A 144 24.90 1.52 -2.15
C PHE A 144 25.88 2.69 -2.17
N THR A 145 25.53 3.82 -1.58
CA THR A 145 26.35 5.02 -1.63
C THR A 145 27.16 5.26 -0.36
N SER A 146 26.86 4.52 0.73
CA SER A 146 27.38 4.75 2.08
C SER A 146 27.17 6.18 2.57
N LYS A 147 26.09 6.82 2.12
CA LYS A 147 25.71 8.19 2.50
C LYS A 147 24.37 8.16 3.24
N SER A 148 24.28 8.93 4.32
CA SER A 148 23.01 9.16 4.99
C SER A 148 22.12 10.12 4.17
N ILE A 149 20.86 9.80 4.02
CA ILE A 149 19.83 10.58 3.31
C ILE A 149 18.74 10.94 4.32
N ASP A 150 18.42 12.22 4.45
CA ASP A 150 17.36 12.69 5.33
C ASP A 150 16.01 12.05 4.99
N ASP A 151 15.29 11.58 6.00
CA ASP A 151 13.96 10.97 5.82
C ASP A 151 12.93 11.93 5.22
N ALA A 152 13.12 13.25 5.34
CA ALA A 152 12.30 14.26 4.67
C ALA A 152 12.27 14.09 3.15
N VAL A 153 13.30 13.48 2.56
CA VAL A 153 13.37 13.16 1.12
C VAL A 153 12.27 12.17 0.72
N ILE A 154 11.88 11.24 1.60
CA ILE A 154 10.79 10.29 1.34
C ILE A 154 9.50 11.05 1.06
N ALA A 155 9.13 12.00 1.93
CA ALA A 155 7.90 12.77 1.77
C ALA A 155 7.90 13.61 0.48
N LYS A 156 9.05 14.22 0.12
CA LYS A 156 9.22 15.01 -1.09
C LYS A 156 9.04 14.16 -2.36
N ILE A 157 9.73 13.01 -2.43
CA ILE A 157 9.65 12.10 -3.58
C ILE A 157 8.25 11.49 -3.68
N TYR A 158 7.69 11.03 -2.55
CA TYR A 158 6.31 10.52 -2.49
C TYR A 158 5.32 11.54 -3.06
N GLY A 159 5.35 12.80 -2.61
CA GLY A 159 4.45 13.84 -3.08
C GLY A 159 4.58 14.09 -4.60
N THR A 160 5.82 14.08 -5.10
CA THR A 160 6.09 14.23 -6.55
C THR A 160 5.52 13.07 -7.36
N LEU A 161 5.74 11.82 -6.91
CA LEU A 161 5.23 10.63 -7.59
C LEU A 161 3.71 10.53 -7.51
N ALA A 162 3.11 10.77 -6.34
CA ALA A 162 1.66 10.77 -6.16
C ALA A 162 0.98 11.79 -7.08
N ALA A 163 1.54 13.01 -7.18
CA ALA A 163 1.03 14.02 -8.09
C ALA A 163 1.14 13.60 -9.56
N ARG A 164 2.24 12.92 -9.95
CA ARG A 164 2.42 12.43 -11.32
C ARG A 164 1.48 11.27 -11.67
N MET A 165 1.16 10.41 -10.71
CA MET A 165 0.26 9.27 -10.89
C MET A 165 -1.22 9.66 -10.87
N ALA A 166 -1.57 10.82 -10.31
CA ALA A 166 -2.95 11.27 -10.24
C ALA A 166 -3.50 11.63 -11.63
N ASN A 167 -4.66 11.09 -11.99
CA ASN A 167 -5.41 11.54 -13.17
C ASN A 167 -6.16 12.82 -12.85
N ILE A 168 -6.23 13.72 -13.82
CA ILE A 168 -6.98 14.97 -13.71
C ILE A 168 -8.22 14.84 -14.57
N VAL A 169 -9.41 14.94 -13.95
CA VAL A 169 -10.69 14.87 -14.65
C VAL A 169 -11.37 16.22 -14.56
N LEU A 170 -11.65 16.82 -15.73
CA LEU A 170 -12.37 18.08 -15.83
C LEU A 170 -13.88 17.82 -15.93
N ILE A 171 -14.64 18.29 -14.96
CA ILE A 171 -16.09 18.13 -14.88
C ILE A 171 -16.74 19.50 -15.11
N GLY A 172 -17.86 19.53 -15.82
CA GLY A 172 -18.64 20.75 -16.07
C GLY A 172 -19.65 20.56 -17.19
N MET A 173 -20.54 21.57 -17.35
CA MET A 173 -21.61 21.56 -18.35
C MET A 173 -21.05 21.57 -19.78
N PRO A 174 -21.82 21.14 -20.79
CA PRO A 174 -21.46 21.30 -22.19
C PRO A 174 -21.14 22.79 -22.51
N GLY A 175 -20.09 23.03 -23.30
CA GLY A 175 -19.69 24.38 -23.68
C GLY A 175 -18.92 25.21 -22.66
N CYS A 176 -18.66 24.72 -21.43
CA CYS A 176 -17.94 25.47 -20.38
C CYS A 176 -16.41 25.53 -20.55
N GLY A 177 -15.87 25.17 -21.73
CA GLY A 177 -14.45 25.32 -22.02
C GLY A 177 -13.55 24.18 -21.51
N LYS A 178 -14.10 23.00 -21.08
CA LYS A 178 -13.31 21.87 -20.59
C LYS A 178 -12.18 21.42 -21.54
N SER A 179 -12.49 21.33 -22.83
CA SER A 179 -11.51 20.89 -23.83
C SER A 179 -10.38 21.91 -23.99
N THR A 180 -10.68 23.20 -23.96
CA THR A 180 -9.69 24.28 -24.05
C THR A 180 -8.77 24.27 -22.81
N VAL A 181 -9.38 24.23 -21.62
CA VAL A 181 -8.61 24.16 -20.35
C VAL A 181 -7.83 22.87 -20.27
N GLY A 182 -8.41 21.73 -20.72
CA GLY A 182 -7.75 20.43 -20.74
C GLY A 182 -6.51 20.43 -21.62
N ALA A 183 -6.57 20.98 -22.81
CA ALA A 183 -5.43 21.07 -23.72
C ALA A 183 -4.29 21.92 -23.12
N LEU A 184 -4.61 23.11 -22.58
CA LEU A 184 -3.63 23.98 -21.94
C LEU A 184 -3.01 23.32 -20.69
N LEU A 185 -3.80 22.61 -19.90
CA LEU A 185 -3.33 21.90 -18.72
C LEU A 185 -2.44 20.72 -19.08
N ALA A 186 -2.82 19.94 -20.09
CA ALA A 186 -2.03 18.83 -20.61
C ALA A 186 -0.65 19.30 -21.09
N ASP A 187 -0.61 20.35 -21.89
CA ASP A 187 0.63 20.97 -22.36
C ASP A 187 1.51 21.45 -21.18
N ARG A 188 0.93 22.22 -20.26
CA ARG A 188 1.67 22.78 -19.11
C ARG A 188 2.23 21.71 -18.18
N LEU A 189 1.56 20.56 -18.05
CA LEU A 189 1.98 19.44 -17.20
C LEU A 189 2.79 18.38 -17.93
N GLY A 190 3.00 18.51 -19.26
CA GLY A 190 3.64 17.50 -20.09
C GLY A 190 2.89 16.16 -20.09
N ARG A 191 1.54 16.19 -20.05
CA ARG A 191 0.67 15.01 -20.01
C ARG A 191 -0.14 14.87 -21.29
N LYS A 192 -0.61 13.66 -21.56
CA LYS A 192 -1.58 13.43 -22.64
C LYS A 192 -2.97 13.87 -22.17
N LEU A 193 -3.73 14.44 -23.13
CA LEU A 193 -5.15 14.75 -22.98
C LEU A 193 -5.98 13.52 -23.27
#